data_a1451da28755e80b3234998df62bdf8e
#
_entry.id   a1451da28755e80b3234998df62bdf8e
#
_cell.length_a   1.000
_cell.length_b   1.000
_cell.length_c   1.000
_cell.angle_alpha   90.00
_cell.angle_beta   90.00
_cell.angle_gamma   90.00
#
_symmetry.space_group_name_H-M   'P 1'
#
loop_
_entity.id
_entity.type
_entity.pdbx_description
1 polymer ?
#
loop_
_entity_poly.entity_id
_entity_poly.type
_entity_poly.pdbx_seq_one_letter_code
_entity_poly.pdbx_strand_id
1 'polypeptide(L)'
;MIVTVSCLGNNGRFGNQLFQYAFARSYAESIGAELQTPDWKGRYIFTDINERIMTEPAGPSTEFPNGEGDVDLVGYFQQSQHLMLLSKEKIKKWFVFKNDINVPHYDLVFHRRRGDYLSYPHVFAVVTDHSYEKAAIKYGFDPNQAFILDDSRDPAYWLNDFFIMMKCTNLFRSNSTFSWWAATLGNCAVYSPVVGDKKRIVEVDFVEGNEEPLGDFTGRMVIE
;
A
#
# COMPACT_ATOMS: atom_id res chain seq x y z
N MET A 1 -0.03 22.83 -17.88
CA MET A 1 0.63 21.49 -17.88
C MET A 1 -0.36 20.44 -17.47
N ILE A 2 -0.27 19.28 -18.10
CA ILE A 2 -1.11 18.12 -17.81
C ILE A 2 -0.22 16.98 -17.34
N VAL A 3 -0.61 16.34 -16.28
CA VAL A 3 -0.01 15.10 -15.77
C VAL A 3 -1.00 13.97 -15.98
N THR A 4 -0.60 12.91 -16.66
CA THR A 4 -1.36 11.67 -16.78
C THR A 4 -0.64 10.53 -16.03
N VAL A 5 -1.35 9.46 -15.76
CA VAL A 5 -0.81 8.25 -15.10
C VAL A 5 -1.42 7.02 -15.75
N SER A 6 -0.99 6.74 -16.97
CA SER A 6 -1.60 5.72 -17.84
C SER A 6 -1.51 4.29 -17.29
N CYS A 7 -0.53 4.01 -16.43
CA CYS A 7 -0.37 2.70 -15.78
C CYS A 7 -1.37 2.44 -14.63
N LEU A 8 -2.07 3.47 -14.14
CA LEU A 8 -2.98 3.35 -13.00
C LEU A 8 -4.19 2.46 -13.36
N GLY A 9 -4.50 1.53 -12.50
CA GLY A 9 -5.57 0.54 -12.71
C GLY A 9 -5.12 -0.76 -13.39
N ASN A 10 -4.04 -0.70 -14.17
CA ASN A 10 -3.50 -1.85 -14.93
C ASN A 10 -2.20 -2.40 -14.37
N ASN A 11 -1.38 -1.56 -13.72
CA ASN A 11 -0.09 -1.97 -13.21
C ASN A 11 -0.16 -2.24 -11.69
N GLY A 12 -0.09 -3.50 -11.33
CA GLY A 12 -0.17 -3.96 -9.95
C GLY A 12 -1.60 -4.00 -9.38
N ARG A 13 -1.69 -4.40 -8.10
CA ARG A 13 -2.96 -4.50 -7.37
C ARG A 13 -3.29 -3.19 -6.66
N PHE A 14 -4.43 -3.16 -5.95
CA PHE A 14 -5.00 -1.97 -5.32
C PHE A 14 -3.99 -1.16 -4.48
N GLY A 15 -3.18 -1.79 -3.63
CA GLY A 15 -2.15 -1.09 -2.86
C GLY A 15 -1.11 -0.37 -3.72
N ASN A 16 -0.71 -0.97 -4.84
CA ASN A 16 0.18 -0.31 -5.81
C ASN A 16 -0.51 0.88 -6.48
N GLN A 17 -1.78 0.74 -6.83
CA GLN A 17 -2.58 1.80 -7.45
C GLN A 17 -2.73 3.01 -6.52
N LEU A 18 -2.83 2.80 -5.20
CA LEU A 18 -2.87 3.89 -4.24
C LEU A 18 -1.55 4.70 -4.23
N PHE A 19 -0.39 4.04 -4.34
CA PHE A 19 0.89 4.73 -4.49
C PHE A 19 0.97 5.52 -5.80
N GLN A 20 0.57 4.91 -6.91
CA GLN A 20 0.56 5.56 -8.22
C GLN A 20 -0.29 6.83 -8.21
N TYR A 21 -1.50 6.73 -7.67
CA TYR A 21 -2.39 7.88 -7.58
C TYR A 21 -1.86 8.95 -6.60
N ALA A 22 -1.42 8.55 -5.41
CA ALA A 22 -0.94 9.48 -4.40
C ALA A 22 0.27 10.28 -4.90
N PHE A 23 1.22 9.61 -5.54
CA PHE A 23 2.37 10.28 -6.14
C PHE A 23 1.95 11.22 -7.28
N ALA A 24 1.14 10.73 -8.23
CA ALA A 24 0.69 11.54 -9.37
C ALA A 24 -0.05 12.81 -8.92
N ARG A 25 -0.93 12.70 -7.92
CA ARG A 25 -1.65 13.85 -7.36
C ARG A 25 -0.70 14.81 -6.64
N SER A 26 0.21 14.30 -5.81
CA SER A 26 1.21 15.13 -5.13
C SER A 26 2.10 15.88 -6.11
N TYR A 27 2.56 15.18 -7.14
CA TYR A 27 3.40 15.77 -8.17
C TYR A 27 2.65 16.86 -8.96
N ALA A 28 1.45 16.55 -9.46
CA ALA A 28 0.63 17.53 -10.19
C ALA A 28 0.34 18.78 -9.34
N GLU A 29 -0.03 18.61 -8.06
CA GLU A 29 -0.22 19.73 -7.13
C GLU A 29 1.07 20.55 -6.94
N SER A 30 2.24 19.89 -6.84
CA SER A 30 3.52 20.57 -6.61
C SER A 30 3.96 21.48 -7.74
N ILE A 31 3.57 21.17 -8.96
CA ILE A 31 3.90 21.95 -10.17
C ILE A 31 2.72 22.75 -10.73
N GLY A 32 1.57 22.75 -10.06
CA GLY A 32 0.36 23.45 -10.50
C GLY A 32 -0.22 22.90 -11.80
N ALA A 33 -0.10 21.60 -12.05
CA ALA A 33 -0.61 20.94 -13.25
C ALA A 33 -1.99 20.32 -13.03
N GLU A 34 -2.75 20.13 -14.12
CA GLU A 34 -3.98 19.33 -14.11
C GLU A 34 -3.64 17.85 -14.11
N LEU A 35 -4.16 17.10 -13.13
CA LEU A 35 -4.06 15.64 -13.11
C LEU A 35 -5.22 15.02 -13.91
N GLN A 36 -4.91 14.09 -14.80
CA GLN A 36 -5.87 13.24 -15.49
C GLN A 36 -5.52 11.77 -15.27
N THR A 37 -6.52 10.94 -14.96
CA THR A 37 -6.31 9.53 -14.64
C THR A 37 -7.21 8.64 -15.52
N PRO A 38 -6.83 7.39 -15.78
CA PRO A 38 -7.76 6.43 -16.35
C PRO A 38 -8.94 6.16 -15.40
N ASP A 39 -9.92 5.42 -15.88
CA ASP A 39 -10.94 4.86 -15.01
C ASP A 39 -10.33 3.72 -14.18
N TRP A 40 -10.33 3.87 -12.84
CA TRP A 40 -9.72 2.92 -11.92
C TRP A 40 -10.54 2.76 -10.64
N LYS A 41 -10.27 1.68 -9.89
CA LYS A 41 -11.09 1.30 -8.72
C LYS A 41 -11.25 2.40 -7.67
N GLY A 42 -10.23 3.24 -7.45
CA GLY A 42 -10.30 4.33 -6.48
C GLY A 42 -11.42 5.32 -6.72
N ARG A 43 -11.79 5.58 -7.99
CA ARG A 43 -12.89 6.48 -8.35
C ARG A 43 -14.24 6.03 -7.80
N TYR A 44 -14.43 4.73 -7.62
CA TYR A 44 -15.67 4.15 -7.10
C TYR A 44 -15.68 4.03 -5.59
N ILE A 45 -14.49 4.03 -4.97
CA ILE A 45 -14.29 3.75 -3.55
C ILE A 45 -14.15 5.02 -2.72
N PHE A 46 -13.45 6.05 -3.25
CA PHE A 46 -13.14 7.28 -2.52
C PHE A 46 -13.97 8.47 -2.98
N THR A 47 -14.26 9.40 -2.07
CA THR A 47 -15.10 10.58 -2.32
C THR A 47 -14.41 11.66 -3.13
N ASP A 48 -13.10 11.85 -2.94
CA ASP A 48 -12.32 12.99 -3.45
C ASP A 48 -11.49 12.64 -4.71
N ILE A 49 -11.84 11.54 -5.39
CA ILE A 49 -11.20 11.13 -6.64
C ILE A 49 -12.13 11.42 -7.80
N ASN A 50 -11.99 12.62 -8.39
CA ASN A 50 -12.88 13.16 -9.41
C ASN A 50 -12.14 13.87 -10.56
N GLU A 51 -10.84 13.62 -10.71
CA GLU A 51 -10.03 14.17 -11.79
C GLU A 51 -10.63 13.82 -13.15
N ARG A 52 -10.33 14.62 -14.17
CA ARG A 52 -10.73 14.33 -15.54
C ARG A 52 -10.21 12.94 -15.96
N ILE A 53 -11.06 12.17 -16.64
CA ILE A 53 -10.64 10.90 -17.24
C ILE A 53 -9.76 11.21 -18.44
N MET A 54 -8.54 10.63 -18.42
CA MET A 54 -7.62 10.73 -19.54
C MET A 54 -8.13 9.93 -20.75
N THR A 55 -7.90 10.45 -21.94
CA THR A 55 -8.18 9.74 -23.19
C THR A 55 -6.90 9.14 -23.77
N GLU A 56 -5.78 9.80 -23.56
CA GLU A 56 -4.44 9.41 -24.02
C GLU A 56 -3.37 9.98 -23.09
N PRO A 57 -2.15 9.43 -23.07
CA PRO A 57 -1.03 9.99 -22.33
C PRO A 57 -0.71 11.42 -22.78
N ALA A 58 -0.48 12.33 -21.83
CA ALA A 58 -0.28 13.75 -22.11
C ALA A 58 1.11 14.09 -22.67
N GLY A 59 2.11 13.25 -22.43
CA GLY A 59 3.49 13.51 -22.80
C GLY A 59 4.39 12.27 -22.71
N PRO A 60 5.71 12.45 -22.70
CA PRO A 60 6.66 11.34 -22.53
C PRO A 60 6.42 10.59 -21.23
N SER A 61 6.50 9.25 -21.30
CA SER A 61 6.36 8.41 -20.12
C SER A 61 7.63 8.40 -19.28
N THR A 62 7.47 8.59 -17.96
CA THR A 62 8.60 8.55 -17.02
C THR A 62 8.17 8.12 -15.61
N GLU A 63 9.09 7.52 -14.86
CA GLU A 63 8.96 7.29 -13.42
C GLU A 63 9.53 8.46 -12.61
N PHE A 64 10.41 9.28 -13.22
CA PHE A 64 11.12 10.38 -12.56
C PHE A 64 10.93 11.68 -13.33
N PRO A 65 9.79 12.37 -13.11
CA PRO A 65 9.49 13.62 -13.82
C PRO A 65 10.41 14.75 -13.35
N ASN A 66 10.77 15.64 -14.28
CA ASN A 66 11.68 16.77 -14.04
C ASN A 66 10.97 18.13 -13.82
N GLY A 67 9.66 18.16 -13.79
CA GLY A 67 8.87 19.39 -13.59
C GLY A 67 8.58 20.20 -14.86
N GLU A 68 8.97 19.73 -16.03
CA GLU A 68 8.84 20.45 -17.30
C GLU A 68 7.82 19.78 -18.23
N GLY A 69 6.92 20.59 -18.79
CA GLY A 69 5.96 20.15 -19.83
C GLY A 69 4.90 19.18 -19.36
N ASP A 70 4.13 18.68 -20.32
CA ASP A 70 3.15 17.63 -20.11
C ASP A 70 3.87 16.29 -19.98
N VAL A 71 3.39 15.40 -19.08
CA VAL A 71 4.06 14.14 -18.75
C VAL A 71 3.08 13.03 -18.48
N ASP A 72 3.46 11.78 -18.85
CA ASP A 72 2.78 10.59 -18.44
C ASP A 72 3.60 9.82 -17.38
N LEU A 73 3.05 9.62 -16.21
CA LEU A 73 3.70 8.94 -15.11
C LEU A 73 3.50 7.42 -15.23
N VAL A 74 4.60 6.67 -15.37
CA VAL A 74 4.57 5.22 -15.50
C VAL A 74 5.57 4.60 -14.53
N GLY A 75 5.06 3.92 -13.51
CA GLY A 75 5.87 3.29 -12.45
C GLY A 75 5.03 2.83 -11.27
N TYR A 76 5.72 2.32 -10.25
CA TYR A 76 5.08 1.96 -8.96
C TYR A 76 5.13 3.09 -7.92
N PHE A 77 6.05 4.02 -8.07
CA PHE A 77 6.23 5.21 -7.20
C PHE A 77 6.34 4.89 -5.71
N GLN A 78 7.14 3.90 -5.41
CA GLN A 78 7.31 3.34 -4.07
C GLN A 78 8.73 3.57 -3.51
N GLN A 79 9.59 4.26 -4.25
CA GLN A 79 10.95 4.59 -3.79
C GLN A 79 10.91 5.80 -2.86
N SER A 80 11.91 5.94 -1.98
CA SER A 80 12.01 7.02 -0.98
C SER A 80 11.76 8.40 -1.59
N GLN A 81 12.34 8.69 -2.74
CA GLN A 81 12.18 9.97 -3.43
C GLN A 81 10.74 10.27 -3.87
N HIS A 82 9.94 9.25 -4.20
CA HIS A 82 8.52 9.41 -4.50
C HIS A 82 7.72 9.68 -3.23
N LEU A 83 8.08 9.00 -2.15
CA LEU A 83 7.38 9.09 -0.87
C LEU A 83 7.62 10.42 -0.16
N MET A 84 8.74 11.10 -0.41
CA MET A 84 9.02 12.44 0.12
C MET A 84 7.98 13.49 -0.29
N LEU A 85 7.26 13.29 -1.39
CA LEU A 85 6.17 14.16 -1.82
C LEU A 85 4.85 13.87 -1.09
N LEU A 86 4.74 12.73 -0.41
CA LEU A 86 3.52 12.32 0.27
C LEU A 86 3.43 12.96 1.66
N SER A 87 2.25 13.48 1.98
CA SER A 87 1.90 13.95 3.31
C SER A 87 0.78 13.07 3.87
N LYS A 88 0.95 12.60 5.10
CA LYS A 88 -0.06 11.78 5.79
C LYS A 88 -1.41 12.50 5.89
N GLU A 89 -1.37 13.82 6.08
CA GLU A 89 -2.59 14.65 6.13
C GLU A 89 -3.29 14.69 4.77
N LYS A 90 -2.54 14.92 3.68
CA LYS A 90 -3.08 14.90 2.32
C LYS A 90 -3.64 13.54 1.96
N ILE A 91 -2.91 12.46 2.26
CA ILE A 91 -3.33 11.08 2.04
C ILE A 91 -4.68 10.81 2.72
N LYS A 92 -4.82 11.13 4.01
CA LYS A 92 -6.08 10.93 4.74
C LYS A 92 -7.23 11.75 4.17
N LYS A 93 -6.96 12.93 3.63
CA LYS A 93 -7.96 13.78 2.97
C LYS A 93 -8.41 13.19 1.63
N TRP A 94 -7.48 12.68 0.81
CA TRP A 94 -7.81 12.18 -0.53
C TRP A 94 -8.50 10.82 -0.52
N PHE A 95 -8.14 9.96 0.44
CA PHE A 95 -8.64 8.59 0.51
C PHE A 95 -9.76 8.40 1.54
N VAL A 96 -10.72 9.31 1.55
CA VAL A 96 -11.95 9.18 2.33
C VAL A 96 -12.90 8.23 1.60
N PHE A 97 -13.28 7.13 2.23
CA PHE A 97 -14.17 6.14 1.65
C PHE A 97 -15.59 6.69 1.47
N LYS A 98 -16.20 6.41 0.32
CA LYS A 98 -17.62 6.75 0.06
C LYS A 98 -18.58 6.01 0.98
N ASN A 99 -18.27 4.76 1.26
CA ASN A 99 -19.08 3.90 2.11
C ASN A 99 -18.19 3.26 3.19
N ASP A 100 -18.66 3.26 4.41
CA ASP A 100 -18.08 2.45 5.45
C ASP A 100 -18.55 1.00 5.30
N ILE A 101 -17.61 0.05 5.30
CA ILE A 101 -17.94 -1.37 5.23
C ILE A 101 -17.99 -1.91 6.66
N ASN A 102 -19.16 -2.46 7.00
CA ASN A 102 -19.31 -3.14 8.27
C ASN A 102 -18.58 -4.49 8.22
N VAL A 103 -17.54 -4.62 9.02
CA VAL A 103 -16.74 -5.83 9.17
C VAL A 103 -16.64 -6.19 10.65
N PRO A 104 -16.45 -7.47 11.01
CA PRO A 104 -16.16 -7.85 12.37
C PRO A 104 -14.94 -7.11 12.91
N HIS A 105 -14.99 -6.71 14.18
CA HIS A 105 -13.84 -6.16 14.88
C HIS A 105 -12.99 -7.28 15.45
N TYR A 106 -11.66 -7.15 15.33
CA TYR A 106 -10.69 -8.08 15.88
C TYR A 106 -9.64 -7.31 16.69
N ASP A 107 -9.31 -7.81 17.87
CA ASP A 107 -8.28 -7.20 18.72
C ASP A 107 -6.88 -7.42 18.17
N LEU A 108 -6.64 -8.54 17.50
CA LEU A 108 -5.36 -8.90 16.91
C LEU A 108 -5.54 -9.48 15.51
N VAL A 109 -4.86 -8.90 14.54
CA VAL A 109 -4.87 -9.36 13.13
C VAL A 109 -3.45 -9.60 12.65
N PHE A 110 -3.21 -10.78 12.06
CA PHE A 110 -2.01 -11.08 11.30
C PHE A 110 -2.34 -11.05 9.81
N HIS A 111 -1.77 -10.13 9.06
CA HIS A 111 -1.85 -10.15 7.61
C HIS A 111 -0.64 -10.89 7.04
N ARG A 112 -0.88 -12.05 6.44
CA ARG A 112 0.14 -12.92 5.84
C ARG A 112 0.06 -12.85 4.33
N ARG A 113 1.12 -12.40 3.69
CA ARG A 113 1.21 -12.33 2.24
C ARG A 113 1.99 -13.52 1.70
N ARG A 114 1.30 -14.47 1.07
CA ARG A 114 1.88 -15.73 0.57
C ARG A 114 1.67 -15.93 -0.92
N GLY A 115 0.48 -15.91 -1.41
CA GLY A 115 0.04 -16.11 -2.80
C GLY A 115 1.15 -15.99 -3.87
N ASP A 116 1.17 -14.88 -4.56
CA ASP A 116 2.18 -14.57 -5.57
C ASP A 116 3.63 -14.50 -5.01
N TYR A 117 3.82 -14.19 -3.71
CA TYR A 117 5.14 -14.16 -3.08
C TYR A 117 5.78 -15.55 -3.00
N LEU A 118 5.00 -16.59 -2.74
CA LEU A 118 5.50 -17.98 -2.79
C LEU A 118 5.83 -18.43 -4.21
N SER A 119 5.14 -17.89 -5.21
CA SER A 119 5.43 -18.18 -6.63
C SER A 119 6.71 -17.52 -7.12
N TYR A 120 7.12 -16.41 -6.50
CA TYR A 120 8.32 -15.65 -6.84
C TYR A 120 9.25 -15.43 -5.63
N PRO A 121 9.72 -16.51 -4.96
CA PRO A 121 10.47 -16.38 -3.71
C PRO A 121 11.87 -15.77 -3.89
N HIS A 122 12.37 -15.71 -5.13
CA HIS A 122 13.64 -15.06 -5.46
C HIS A 122 13.50 -13.53 -5.62
N VAL A 123 12.26 -13.03 -5.64
CA VAL A 123 11.95 -11.60 -5.75
C VAL A 123 11.44 -11.04 -4.43
N PHE A 124 10.60 -11.80 -3.72
CA PHE A 124 9.90 -11.33 -2.53
C PHE A 124 10.31 -12.07 -1.26
N ALA A 125 10.30 -11.39 -0.15
CA ALA A 125 10.39 -12.00 1.18
C ALA A 125 9.01 -12.51 1.62
N VAL A 126 8.96 -13.75 2.08
CA VAL A 126 7.79 -14.35 2.70
C VAL A 126 8.06 -14.48 4.20
N VAL A 127 7.40 -13.68 5.00
CA VAL A 127 7.56 -13.70 6.47
C VAL A 127 6.96 -14.98 7.04
N THR A 128 7.74 -15.72 7.85
CA THR A 128 7.29 -16.98 8.44
C THR A 128 6.20 -16.78 9.50
N ASP A 129 5.38 -17.79 9.73
CA ASP A 129 4.38 -17.77 10.82
C ASP A 129 5.05 -17.60 12.18
N HIS A 130 6.18 -18.25 12.37
CA HIS A 130 6.97 -18.15 13.59
C HIS A 130 7.39 -16.69 13.89
N SER A 131 7.67 -15.88 12.87
CA SER A 131 7.99 -14.46 13.05
C SER A 131 6.80 -13.67 13.63
N TYR A 132 5.58 -13.93 13.15
CA TYR A 132 4.36 -13.30 13.68
C TYR A 132 4.09 -13.74 15.12
N GLU A 133 4.19 -15.03 15.42
CA GLU A 133 3.97 -15.60 16.74
C GLU A 133 4.98 -15.06 17.75
N LYS A 134 6.27 -15.10 17.41
CA LYS A 134 7.36 -14.54 18.23
C LYS A 134 7.16 -13.05 18.50
N ALA A 135 6.78 -12.29 17.47
CA ALA A 135 6.53 -10.87 17.63
C ALA A 135 5.31 -10.60 18.51
N ALA A 136 4.19 -11.31 18.31
CA ALA A 136 3.02 -11.15 19.15
C ALA A 136 3.34 -11.38 20.63
N ILE A 137 4.05 -12.47 20.96
CA ILE A 137 4.50 -12.78 22.34
C ILE A 137 5.39 -11.65 22.88
N LYS A 138 6.35 -11.15 22.07
CA LYS A 138 7.26 -10.04 22.46
C LYS A 138 6.47 -8.79 22.87
N TYR A 139 5.37 -8.51 22.19
CA TYR A 139 4.53 -7.34 22.46
C TYR A 139 3.36 -7.62 23.41
N GLY A 140 3.31 -8.80 24.04
CA GLY A 140 2.33 -9.14 25.08
C GLY A 140 1.00 -9.68 24.57
N PHE A 141 0.93 -10.16 23.33
CA PHE A 141 -0.27 -10.76 22.76
C PHE A 141 -0.20 -12.29 22.75
N ASP A 142 -1.36 -12.95 22.85
CA ASP A 142 -1.51 -14.37 22.58
C ASP A 142 -1.71 -14.61 21.09
N PRO A 143 -0.75 -15.23 20.37
CA PRO A 143 -0.87 -15.44 18.93
C PRO A 143 -2.04 -16.37 18.54
N ASN A 144 -2.54 -17.21 19.46
CA ASN A 144 -3.69 -18.08 19.19
C ASN A 144 -5.00 -17.30 19.07
N GLN A 145 -5.06 -16.05 19.53
CA GLN A 145 -6.23 -15.17 19.41
C GLN A 145 -6.20 -14.33 18.13
N ALA A 146 -5.16 -14.43 17.33
CA ALA A 146 -5.02 -13.65 16.12
C ALA A 146 -6.00 -14.10 15.02
N PHE A 147 -6.71 -13.17 14.44
CA PHE A 147 -7.43 -13.40 13.19
C PHE A 147 -6.44 -13.34 12.01
N ILE A 148 -6.42 -14.39 11.21
CA ILE A 148 -5.46 -14.53 10.11
C ILE A 148 -6.11 -14.06 8.81
N LEU A 149 -5.49 -13.06 8.21
CA LEU A 149 -5.77 -12.61 6.85
C LEU A 149 -4.66 -13.09 5.92
N ASP A 150 -4.98 -13.99 5.03
CA ASP A 150 -4.04 -14.51 4.03
C ASP A 150 -4.71 -14.76 2.67
N ASP A 151 -3.93 -15.23 1.70
CA ASP A 151 -4.39 -15.46 0.33
C ASP A 151 -5.31 -16.70 0.18
N SER A 152 -5.66 -17.41 1.25
CA SER A 152 -6.68 -18.49 1.24
C SER A 152 -8.11 -17.95 1.19
N ARG A 153 -8.30 -16.68 1.51
CA ARG A 153 -9.60 -16.01 1.46
C ARG A 153 -10.03 -15.73 0.02
N ASP A 154 -11.34 -15.75 -0.20
CA ASP A 154 -11.89 -15.43 -1.51
C ASP A 154 -11.47 -14.01 -1.93
N PRO A 155 -10.81 -13.85 -3.10
CA PRO A 155 -10.40 -12.55 -3.62
C PRO A 155 -11.53 -11.54 -3.81
N ALA A 156 -12.79 -11.97 -3.87
CA ALA A 156 -13.93 -11.07 -3.94
C ALA A 156 -14.10 -10.21 -2.68
N TYR A 157 -13.59 -10.68 -1.54
CA TYR A 157 -13.68 -9.97 -0.25
C TYR A 157 -12.49 -9.08 0.07
N TRP A 158 -11.63 -8.77 -0.89
CA TRP A 158 -10.42 -7.98 -0.67
C TRP A 158 -10.68 -6.62 0.02
N LEU A 159 -11.80 -5.99 -0.24
CA LEU A 159 -12.14 -4.71 0.38
C LEU A 159 -12.58 -4.89 1.84
N ASN A 160 -13.27 -5.99 2.17
CA ASN A 160 -13.56 -6.37 3.55
C ASN A 160 -12.26 -6.61 4.33
N ASP A 161 -11.29 -7.32 3.74
CA ASP A 161 -9.99 -7.58 4.35
C ASP A 161 -9.21 -6.27 4.60
N PHE A 162 -9.31 -5.33 3.66
CA PHE A 162 -8.74 -3.99 3.83
C PHE A 162 -9.36 -3.27 5.04
N PHE A 163 -10.70 -3.30 5.17
CA PHE A 163 -11.41 -2.69 6.29
C PHE A 163 -11.17 -3.40 7.62
N ILE A 164 -11.01 -4.72 7.64
CA ILE A 164 -10.62 -5.47 8.84
C ILE A 164 -9.26 -4.96 9.34
N MET A 165 -8.28 -4.83 8.46
CA MET A 165 -6.96 -4.29 8.82
C MET A 165 -7.00 -2.82 9.27
N MET A 166 -7.86 -2.00 8.67
CA MET A 166 -8.02 -0.60 9.09
C MET A 166 -8.66 -0.44 10.46
N LYS A 167 -9.55 -1.36 10.85
CA LYS A 167 -10.44 -1.24 12.01
C LYS A 167 -10.06 -2.13 13.20
N CYS A 168 -9.10 -3.03 13.04
CA CYS A 168 -8.62 -3.86 14.16
C CYS A 168 -7.93 -3.01 15.23
N THR A 169 -7.75 -3.55 16.43
CA THR A 169 -6.99 -2.86 17.47
C THR A 169 -5.49 -2.95 17.20
N ASN A 170 -4.98 -4.15 16.85
CA ASN A 170 -3.56 -4.40 16.63
C ASN A 170 -3.36 -5.14 15.30
N LEU A 171 -2.50 -4.62 14.43
CA LEU A 171 -2.18 -5.18 13.13
C LEU A 171 -0.70 -5.55 13.03
N PHE A 172 -0.40 -6.82 12.94
CA PHE A 172 0.89 -7.31 12.47
C PHE A 172 0.82 -7.47 10.95
N ARG A 173 1.33 -6.48 10.23
CA ARG A 173 1.22 -6.46 8.76
C ARG A 173 2.33 -7.28 8.09
N SER A 174 2.10 -7.72 6.86
CA SER A 174 3.16 -8.20 5.98
C SER A 174 3.90 -7.03 5.32
N ASN A 175 4.96 -7.34 4.56
CA ASN A 175 5.65 -6.39 3.69
C ASN A 175 4.87 -6.09 2.39
N SER A 176 3.54 -6.00 2.45
CA SER A 176 2.65 -5.75 1.32
C SER A 176 2.19 -4.30 1.28
N THR A 177 2.17 -3.70 0.09
CA THR A 177 1.57 -2.37 -0.13
C THR A 177 0.12 -2.31 0.32
N PHE A 178 -0.61 -3.40 0.20
CA PHE A 178 -2.01 -3.50 0.60
C PHE A 178 -2.21 -3.28 2.10
N SER A 179 -1.46 -4.00 2.94
CA SER A 179 -1.53 -3.82 4.40
C SER A 179 -0.88 -2.52 4.86
N TRP A 180 0.13 -2.02 4.14
CA TRP A 180 0.70 -0.71 4.44
C TRP A 180 -0.34 0.40 4.29
N TRP A 181 -1.11 0.39 3.20
CA TRP A 181 -2.16 1.38 2.99
C TRP A 181 -3.31 1.22 3.99
N ALA A 182 -3.72 0.00 4.30
CA ALA A 182 -4.72 -0.24 5.33
C ALA A 182 -4.28 0.33 6.70
N ALA A 183 -3.03 0.12 7.09
CA ALA A 183 -2.43 0.68 8.29
C ALA A 183 -2.33 2.21 8.25
N THR A 184 -1.98 2.80 7.10
CA THR A 184 -1.87 4.26 6.91
C THR A 184 -3.23 4.97 7.02
N LEU A 185 -4.27 4.37 6.45
CA LEU A 185 -5.62 4.93 6.44
C LEU A 185 -6.43 4.59 7.70
N GLY A 186 -6.05 3.53 8.40
CA GLY A 186 -6.66 3.08 9.65
C GLY A 186 -6.15 3.81 10.90
N ASN A 187 -6.62 3.32 12.04
CA ASN A 187 -6.24 3.84 13.36
C ASN A 187 -5.71 2.75 14.31
N CYS A 188 -5.36 1.56 13.78
CA CYS A 188 -4.81 0.45 14.55
C CYS A 188 -3.39 0.75 15.06
N ALA A 189 -2.99 0.08 16.13
CA ALA A 189 -1.58 -0.08 16.46
C ALA A 189 -0.95 -1.03 15.44
N VAL A 190 0.17 -0.65 14.86
CA VAL A 190 0.78 -1.36 13.72
C VAL A 190 2.14 -1.90 14.10
N TYR A 191 2.39 -3.14 13.71
CA TYR A 191 3.67 -3.82 13.84
C TYR A 191 4.15 -4.25 12.46
N SER A 192 5.30 -3.75 12.06
CA SER A 192 5.87 -3.91 10.72
C SER A 192 7.03 -4.89 10.70
N PRO A 193 7.13 -5.81 9.72
CA PRO A 193 8.25 -6.73 9.63
C PRO A 193 9.50 -6.00 9.11
N VAL A 194 10.64 -6.25 9.74
CA VAL A 194 11.95 -5.74 9.32
C VAL A 194 12.56 -6.70 8.30
N VAL A 195 12.22 -6.52 7.04
CA VAL A 195 12.60 -7.44 5.96
C VAL A 195 13.98 -7.11 5.39
N GLY A 196 14.30 -5.82 5.18
CA GLY A 196 15.51 -5.39 4.50
C GLY A 196 15.62 -5.96 3.09
N ASP A 197 16.80 -6.40 2.70
CA ASP A 197 17.12 -7.03 1.42
C ASP A 197 16.88 -8.56 1.38
N LYS A 198 16.32 -9.13 2.45
CA LYS A 198 16.03 -10.57 2.54
C LYS A 198 15.00 -10.98 1.51
N LYS A 199 15.25 -12.13 0.90
CA LYS A 199 14.35 -12.77 -0.09
C LYS A 199 14.06 -14.20 0.35
N ARG A 200 13.03 -14.81 -0.24
CA ARG A 200 12.54 -16.16 0.08
C ARG A 200 11.72 -16.17 1.37
N ILE A 201 11.58 -17.36 1.95
CA ILE A 201 10.93 -17.54 3.27
C ILE A 201 11.95 -17.14 4.34
N VAL A 202 11.62 -16.13 5.14
CA VAL A 202 12.56 -15.51 6.08
C VAL A 202 11.95 -15.31 7.45
N GLU A 203 12.76 -15.52 8.47
CA GLU A 203 12.45 -15.05 9.81
C GLU A 203 12.91 -13.61 9.97
N VAL A 204 12.02 -12.77 10.51
CA VAL A 204 12.25 -11.35 10.72
C VAL A 204 11.73 -10.93 12.08
N ASP A 205 12.30 -9.86 12.60
CA ASP A 205 11.73 -9.15 13.73
C ASP A 205 10.63 -8.19 13.26
N PHE A 206 9.79 -7.77 14.21
CA PHE A 206 8.80 -6.73 14.00
C PHE A 206 9.14 -5.52 14.86
N VAL A 207 8.82 -4.34 14.33
CA VAL A 207 8.90 -3.06 15.03
C VAL A 207 7.53 -2.42 15.08
N GLU A 208 7.28 -1.65 16.13
CA GLU A 208 6.06 -0.86 16.27
C GLU A 208 6.11 0.34 15.31
N GLY A 209 4.99 0.60 14.65
CA GLY A 209 4.84 1.67 13.68
C GLY A 209 4.63 1.19 12.24
N ASN A 210 4.06 2.06 11.42
CA ASN A 210 3.83 1.81 9.98
C ASN A 210 4.81 2.58 9.10
N GLU A 211 5.64 3.41 9.69
CA GLU A 211 6.59 4.29 8.99
C GLU A 211 7.94 3.61 8.74
N GLU A 212 8.21 2.55 9.49
CA GLU A 212 9.38 1.70 9.27
C GLU A 212 9.32 0.98 7.94
N PRO A 213 10.47 0.69 7.36
CA PRO A 213 10.61 0.43 5.94
C PRO A 213 9.61 -0.60 5.46
N LEU A 214 8.80 -0.20 4.50
CA LEU A 214 8.24 -1.12 3.54
C LEU A 214 9.43 -1.88 3.01
N GLY A 215 9.81 -2.97 3.63
CA GLY A 215 10.96 -3.73 3.20
C GLY A 215 10.94 -3.82 1.69
N ASP A 216 12.07 -3.67 1.10
CA ASP A 216 12.25 -3.62 -0.34
C ASP A 216 11.44 -4.69 -1.07
N PHE A 217 10.25 -4.33 -1.56
CA PHE A 217 9.40 -5.25 -2.33
C PHE A 217 10.09 -5.73 -3.60
N THR A 218 11.10 -5.00 -4.03
CA THR A 218 11.79 -5.24 -5.29
C THR A 218 13.31 -5.16 -5.13
N GLY A 219 13.84 -5.10 -3.89
CA GLY A 219 15.19 -4.66 -3.62
C GLY A 219 15.33 -3.13 -3.71
N ARG A 220 14.25 -2.35 -3.65
CA ARG A 220 14.26 -0.90 -3.94
C ARG A 220 13.47 -0.03 -2.97
N MET A 221 12.70 -0.62 -2.04
CA MET A 221 11.89 0.17 -1.13
C MET A 221 12.46 0.16 0.27
N VAL A 222 13.11 1.24 0.61
CA VAL A 222 13.42 1.65 1.98
C VAL A 222 12.73 3.00 2.16
N ILE A 223 11.74 3.07 3.05
CA ILE A 223 11.34 4.34 3.63
C ILE A 223 12.29 4.54 4.81
N GLU A 224 13.24 5.43 4.66
CA GLU A 224 14.06 5.94 5.75
C GLU A 224 13.25 6.91 6.62
#